data_9bb160eee1df922aabe4d26cb61f937d
#
_entry.id   9bb160eee1df922aabe4d26cb61f937d
#
_cell.length_a   1.000
_cell.length_b   1.000
_cell.length_c   1.000
_cell.angle_alpha   90.00
_cell.angle_beta   90.00
_cell.angle_gamma   90.00
#
_symmetry.space_group_name_H-M   'P 1'
#
loop_
_entity.id
_entity.type
_entity.pdbx_description
1 polymer ?
#
loop_
_entity_poly.entity_id
_entity_poly.type
_entity_poly.pdbx_seq_one_letter_code
_entity_poly.pdbx_strand_id
1 'polypeptide(L)'
;MRFEKCTLQEAMRAYADIYKKIPDCRTTKDKLDALTLPQRSTEGSAGYDFRSPFDCRLNVGDTITIPLYVKAVDMPEDVVLLIYNRSGTSLKKGLRLDNAVGVIDSDFERCIVFQATATRPIEIKFNDRICQGIFHYVAFVDGDGPKAKKKGRKRVGGIGSTGEE
;
A
#
# COMPACT_ATOMS: atom_id res chain seq x y z
N MET A 1 -14.52 1.55 8.64
CA MET A 1 -13.29 1.31 7.86
C MET A 1 -12.73 -0.08 8.13
N ARG A 2 -12.17 -0.72 7.12
CA ARG A 2 -11.55 -2.04 7.21
C ARG A 2 -10.53 -2.27 6.10
N PHE A 3 -9.70 -3.29 6.27
CA PHE A 3 -8.86 -3.79 5.17
C PHE A 3 -9.56 -4.92 4.45
N GLU A 4 -9.46 -4.92 3.13
CA GLU A 4 -9.90 -6.00 2.26
C GLU A 4 -8.78 -6.46 1.34
N LYS A 5 -8.75 -7.74 0.99
CA LYS A 5 -7.91 -8.22 -0.11
C LYS A 5 -8.46 -7.67 -1.43
N CYS A 6 -7.58 -7.33 -2.34
CA CYS A 6 -7.97 -7.07 -3.72
C CYS A 6 -8.67 -8.30 -4.31
N THR A 7 -9.59 -8.08 -5.23
CA THR A 7 -10.04 -9.17 -6.10
C THR A 7 -8.87 -9.65 -6.97
N LEU A 8 -8.98 -10.84 -7.53
CA LEU A 8 -7.94 -11.35 -8.44
C LEU A 8 -7.68 -10.39 -9.61
N GLN A 9 -8.74 -9.82 -10.18
CA GLN A 9 -8.63 -8.86 -11.27
C GLN A 9 -7.89 -7.57 -10.86
N GLU A 10 -8.22 -7.02 -9.68
CA GLU A 10 -7.53 -5.83 -9.13
C GLU A 10 -6.04 -6.11 -8.86
N ALA A 11 -5.71 -7.28 -8.30
CA ALA A 11 -4.34 -7.68 -8.01
C ALA A 11 -3.52 -7.87 -9.29
N MET A 12 -4.08 -8.57 -10.28
CA MET A 12 -3.44 -8.77 -11.58
C MET A 12 -3.22 -7.44 -12.30
N ARG A 13 -4.21 -6.53 -12.25
CA ARG A 13 -4.10 -5.20 -12.84
C ARG A 13 -3.00 -4.39 -12.15
N ALA A 14 -2.98 -4.33 -10.82
CA ALA A 14 -1.97 -3.60 -10.07
C ALA A 14 -0.55 -4.10 -10.38
N TYR A 15 -0.37 -5.42 -10.52
CA TYR A 15 0.90 -6.00 -10.92
C TYR A 15 1.28 -5.61 -12.37
N ALA A 16 0.32 -5.71 -13.31
CA ALA A 16 0.57 -5.39 -14.71
C ALA A 16 0.89 -3.91 -14.93
N ASP A 17 0.24 -3.01 -14.19
CA ASP A 17 0.49 -1.56 -14.23
C ASP A 17 1.93 -1.23 -13.78
N ILE A 18 2.47 -1.95 -12.79
CA ILE A 18 3.82 -1.75 -12.26
C ILE A 18 4.87 -2.41 -13.16
N TYR A 19 4.72 -3.70 -13.44
CA TYR A 19 5.77 -4.52 -14.06
C TYR A 19 5.64 -4.65 -15.59
N LYS A 20 4.60 -4.04 -16.19
CA LYS A 20 4.30 -4.06 -17.63
C LYS A 20 4.21 -5.47 -18.22
N LYS A 21 3.79 -6.43 -17.39
CA LYS A 21 3.54 -7.82 -17.78
C LYS A 21 2.38 -8.42 -16.98
N ILE A 22 1.67 -9.35 -17.58
CA ILE A 22 0.55 -10.05 -16.95
C ILE A 22 1.11 -11.13 -16.02
N PRO A 23 0.73 -11.14 -14.71
CA PRO A 23 1.15 -12.20 -13.81
C PRO A 23 0.38 -13.50 -14.12
N ASP A 24 0.95 -14.62 -13.68
CA ASP A 24 0.22 -15.89 -13.73
C ASP A 24 -1.01 -15.88 -12.83
N CYS A 25 -2.17 -16.17 -13.41
CA CYS A 25 -3.47 -16.07 -12.75
C CYS A 25 -3.58 -17.02 -11.54
N ARG A 26 -3.13 -18.28 -11.69
CA ARG A 26 -3.21 -19.30 -10.64
C ARG A 26 -2.32 -18.93 -9.46
N THR A 27 -1.06 -18.61 -9.75
CA THR A 27 -0.10 -18.18 -8.74
C THR A 27 -0.56 -16.92 -8.00
N THR A 28 -1.15 -15.95 -8.72
CA THR A 28 -1.69 -14.74 -8.10
C THR A 28 -2.86 -15.05 -7.19
N LYS A 29 -3.76 -15.93 -7.61
CA LYS A 29 -4.89 -16.37 -6.79
C LYS A 29 -4.44 -17.07 -5.53
N ASP A 30 -3.52 -18.04 -5.64
CA ASP A 30 -2.99 -18.79 -4.49
C ASP A 30 -2.34 -17.86 -3.45
N LYS A 31 -1.59 -16.87 -3.93
CA LYS A 31 -0.98 -15.83 -3.07
C LYS A 31 -2.00 -14.92 -2.41
N LEU A 32 -3.04 -14.50 -3.13
CA LEU A 32 -4.14 -13.72 -2.56
C LEU A 32 -4.87 -14.48 -1.46
N ASP A 33 -5.18 -15.75 -1.70
CA ASP A 33 -5.89 -16.59 -0.74
C ASP A 33 -5.06 -16.78 0.54
N ALA A 34 -3.75 -16.99 0.41
CA ALA A 34 -2.81 -17.22 1.51
C ALA A 34 -2.29 -15.94 2.19
N LEU A 35 -2.45 -14.76 1.57
CA LEU A 35 -1.95 -13.49 2.13
C LEU A 35 -2.70 -13.14 3.42
N THR A 36 -1.96 -12.81 4.46
CA THR A 36 -2.53 -12.32 5.72
C THR A 36 -2.88 -10.84 5.61
N LEU A 37 -4.10 -10.45 5.93
CA LEU A 37 -4.52 -9.05 6.00
C LEU A 37 -3.71 -8.28 7.07
N PRO A 38 -3.59 -6.95 6.93
CA PRO A 38 -2.89 -6.13 7.91
C PRO A 38 -3.44 -6.28 9.31
N GLN A 39 -2.56 -6.51 10.27
CA GLN A 39 -2.90 -6.74 11.67
C GLN A 39 -1.95 -5.97 12.58
N ARG A 40 -2.44 -5.53 13.74
CA ARG A 40 -1.60 -5.01 14.82
C ARG A 40 -0.86 -6.16 15.50
N SER A 41 0.40 -5.96 15.82
CA SER A 41 1.23 -6.99 16.46
C SER A 41 0.85 -7.22 17.93
N THR A 42 0.40 -6.17 18.61
CA THR A 42 -0.04 -6.19 20.02
C THR A 42 -1.27 -5.31 20.18
N GLU A 43 -1.96 -5.43 21.31
CA GLU A 43 -3.13 -4.61 21.64
C GLU A 43 -2.82 -3.11 21.69
N GLY A 44 -1.63 -2.73 22.14
CA GLY A 44 -1.15 -1.33 22.19
C GLY A 44 -0.46 -0.84 20.91
N SER A 45 -0.30 -1.69 19.87
CA SER A 45 0.31 -1.25 18.61
C SER A 45 -0.59 -0.26 17.87
N ALA A 46 -0.07 0.88 17.43
CA ALA A 46 -0.79 1.81 16.57
C ALA A 46 -0.82 1.33 15.11
N GLY A 47 0.25 0.68 14.65
CA GLY A 47 0.43 0.28 13.26
C GLY A 47 -0.11 -1.11 12.93
N TYR A 48 -0.73 -1.21 11.77
CA TYR A 48 -1.12 -2.46 11.14
C TYR A 48 -0.01 -2.92 10.20
N ASP A 49 0.54 -4.11 10.41
CA ASP A 49 1.64 -4.67 9.61
C ASP A 49 1.14 -5.17 8.26
N PHE A 50 1.62 -4.56 7.17
CA PHE A 50 1.41 -5.02 5.80
C PHE A 50 2.48 -6.01 5.39
N ARG A 51 2.08 -6.97 4.56
CA ARG A 51 2.92 -8.11 4.18
C ARG A 51 3.20 -8.15 2.69
N SER A 52 4.34 -8.73 2.32
CA SER A 52 4.70 -8.93 0.92
C SER A 52 3.86 -10.04 0.28
N PRO A 53 3.24 -9.79 -0.89
CA PRO A 53 2.52 -10.84 -1.61
C PRO A 53 3.43 -11.75 -2.45
N PHE A 54 4.75 -11.56 -2.47
CA PHE A 54 5.70 -12.39 -3.20
C PHE A 54 7.11 -12.31 -2.63
N ASP A 55 7.94 -13.27 -3.05
CA ASP A 55 9.35 -13.29 -2.73
C ASP A 55 10.12 -12.34 -3.64
N CYS A 56 11.13 -11.66 -3.11
CA CYS A 56 12.11 -10.93 -3.91
C CYS A 56 13.47 -10.84 -3.20
N ARG A 57 14.52 -10.61 -3.99
CA ARG A 57 15.87 -10.32 -3.51
C ARG A 57 16.31 -9.00 -4.10
N LEU A 58 16.88 -8.15 -3.26
CA LEU A 58 17.37 -6.84 -3.63
C LEU A 58 18.82 -6.68 -3.19
N ASN A 59 19.62 -6.10 -4.07
CA ASN A 59 20.96 -5.62 -3.76
C ASN A 59 20.91 -4.19 -3.24
N VAL A 60 22.03 -3.68 -2.77
CA VAL A 60 22.14 -2.27 -2.35
C VAL A 60 21.83 -1.34 -3.51
N GLY A 61 20.92 -0.40 -3.30
CA GLY A 61 20.48 0.56 -4.30
C GLY A 61 19.31 0.09 -5.18
N ASP A 62 18.95 -1.20 -5.13
CA ASP A 62 17.78 -1.69 -5.88
C ASP A 62 16.50 -1.10 -5.30
N THR A 63 15.64 -0.59 -6.18
CA THR A 63 14.31 -0.11 -5.86
C THR A 63 13.26 -1.12 -6.31
N ILE A 64 12.26 -1.38 -5.47
CA ILE A 64 11.13 -2.24 -5.79
C ILE A 64 9.81 -1.52 -5.52
N THR A 65 8.83 -1.75 -6.38
CA THR A 65 7.45 -1.31 -6.21
C THR A 65 6.56 -2.53 -6.00
N ILE A 66 6.00 -2.69 -4.81
CA ILE A 66 5.20 -3.86 -4.41
C ILE A 66 3.72 -3.49 -4.35
N PRO A 67 2.86 -4.04 -5.22
CA PRO A 67 1.41 -3.98 -5.01
C PRO A 67 1.07 -4.90 -3.82
N LEU A 68 0.53 -4.33 -2.74
CA LEU A 68 0.33 -5.05 -1.48
C LEU A 68 -0.86 -6.03 -1.51
N TYR A 69 -1.65 -6.02 -2.60
CA TYR A 69 -2.87 -6.81 -2.79
C TYR A 69 -3.93 -6.60 -1.70
N VAL A 70 -3.86 -5.45 -1.05
CA VAL A 70 -4.77 -5.00 0.01
C VAL A 70 -5.24 -3.60 -0.31
N LYS A 71 -6.47 -3.29 0.05
CA LYS A 71 -7.08 -1.95 0.02
C LYS A 71 -7.69 -1.61 1.36
N ALA A 72 -7.78 -0.32 1.67
CA ALA A 72 -8.55 0.22 2.78
C ALA A 72 -9.90 0.68 2.23
N VAL A 73 -10.99 0.31 2.87
CA VAL A 73 -12.34 0.64 2.41
C VAL A 73 -13.19 1.18 3.55
N ASP A 74 -14.26 1.88 3.19
CA ASP A 74 -15.19 2.52 4.13
C ASP A 74 -14.47 3.45 5.12
N MET A 75 -13.46 4.19 4.66
CA MET A 75 -12.81 5.20 5.48
C MET A 75 -13.70 6.46 5.57
N PRO A 76 -13.90 7.02 6.77
CA PRO A 76 -14.52 8.34 6.92
C PRO A 76 -13.73 9.42 6.17
N GLU A 77 -14.41 10.48 5.71
CA GLU A 77 -13.77 11.56 4.93
C GLU A 77 -12.64 12.25 5.71
N ASP A 78 -12.74 12.32 7.02
CA ASP A 78 -11.77 12.91 7.95
C ASP A 78 -10.68 11.93 8.43
N VAL A 79 -10.53 10.78 7.77
CA VAL A 79 -9.53 9.77 8.09
C VAL A 79 -8.62 9.52 6.90
N VAL A 80 -7.32 9.48 7.14
CA VAL A 80 -6.28 9.08 6.19
C VAL A 80 -5.54 7.86 6.71
N LEU A 81 -5.16 6.93 5.82
CA LEU A 81 -4.23 5.86 6.15
C LEU A 81 -2.82 6.26 5.70
N LEU A 82 -1.91 6.38 6.65
CA LEU A 82 -0.51 6.68 6.38
C LEU A 82 0.35 5.42 6.44
N ILE A 83 1.11 5.17 5.38
CA ILE A 83 2.02 4.02 5.28
C ILE A 83 3.43 4.46 5.67
N TYR A 84 4.01 3.74 6.63
CA TYR A 84 5.31 4.01 7.21
C TYR A 84 6.27 2.83 7.07
N ASN A 85 7.55 3.12 7.21
CA ASN A 85 8.54 2.09 7.47
C ASN A 85 8.22 1.34 8.77
N ARG A 86 8.55 0.05 8.81
CA ARG A 86 8.68 -0.69 10.07
C ARG A 86 10.13 -0.59 10.56
N SER A 87 10.32 -0.32 11.85
CA SER A 87 11.66 -0.22 12.45
C SER A 87 12.53 -1.47 12.18
N GLY A 88 11.96 -2.66 12.34
CA GLY A 88 12.68 -3.90 12.08
C GLY A 88 13.08 -4.08 10.61
N THR A 89 12.24 -3.67 9.69
CA THR A 89 12.50 -3.80 8.24
C THR A 89 13.44 -2.69 7.75
N SER A 90 13.23 -1.46 8.18
CA SER A 90 14.04 -0.32 7.75
C SER A 90 15.42 -0.29 8.44
N LEU A 91 15.47 -0.34 9.76
CA LEU A 91 16.72 -0.16 10.50
C LEU A 91 17.60 -1.42 10.49
N LYS A 92 17.01 -2.61 10.61
CA LYS A 92 17.76 -3.87 10.66
C LYS A 92 18.02 -4.47 9.29
N LYS A 93 16.99 -4.51 8.43
CA LYS A 93 17.08 -5.14 7.10
C LYS A 93 17.43 -4.15 5.97
N GLY A 94 17.28 -2.83 6.19
CA GLY A 94 17.68 -1.80 5.24
C GLY A 94 16.71 -1.53 4.11
N LEU A 95 15.44 -1.93 4.20
CA LEU A 95 14.41 -1.60 3.22
C LEU A 95 13.73 -0.26 3.62
N ARG A 96 13.85 0.77 2.80
CA ARG A 96 13.34 2.11 3.09
C ARG A 96 12.26 2.52 2.10
N LEU A 97 11.14 2.99 2.62
CA LEU A 97 10.07 3.61 1.84
C LEU A 97 10.57 4.89 1.17
N ASP A 98 10.44 5.01 -0.15
CA ASP A 98 11.07 6.07 -0.93
C ASP A 98 10.42 7.45 -0.73
N ASN A 99 9.11 7.50 -0.58
CA ASN A 99 8.36 8.74 -0.36
C ASN A 99 8.19 9.13 1.12
N ALA A 100 9.04 8.61 2.01
CA ALA A 100 9.02 8.82 3.45
C ALA A 100 7.72 8.37 4.13
N VAL A 101 6.55 8.82 3.65
CA VAL A 101 5.21 8.43 4.10
C VAL A 101 4.29 8.27 2.90
N GLY A 102 3.65 7.12 2.76
CA GLY A 102 2.60 6.90 1.76
C GLY A 102 1.27 7.43 2.27
N VAL A 103 0.61 8.30 1.52
CA VAL A 103 -0.70 8.87 1.87
C VAL A 103 -1.79 8.14 1.09
N ILE A 104 -2.71 7.50 1.80
CA ILE A 104 -3.86 6.78 1.25
C ILE A 104 -5.12 7.52 1.68
N ASP A 105 -5.68 8.28 0.76
CA ASP A 105 -6.87 9.11 0.98
C ASP A 105 -8.12 8.25 1.21
N SER A 106 -9.14 8.82 1.84
CA SER A 106 -10.38 8.12 2.20
C SER A 106 -11.15 7.58 0.99
N ASP A 107 -11.00 8.21 -0.17
CA ASP A 107 -11.62 7.80 -1.44
C ASP A 107 -10.73 6.89 -2.32
N PHE A 108 -9.53 6.52 -1.83
CA PHE A 108 -8.62 5.62 -2.52
C PHE A 108 -8.92 4.16 -2.20
N GLU A 109 -9.94 3.60 -2.81
CA GLU A 109 -10.36 2.20 -2.64
C GLU A 109 -9.67 1.24 -3.63
N ARG A 110 -8.38 1.41 -3.88
CA ARG A 110 -7.59 0.58 -4.81
C ARG A 110 -6.48 -0.18 -4.10
N CYS A 111 -5.80 -1.04 -4.85
CA CYS A 111 -4.62 -1.74 -4.36
C CYS A 111 -3.57 -0.76 -3.85
N ILE A 112 -3.22 -0.85 -2.57
CA ILE A 112 -2.16 -0.05 -1.96
C ILE A 112 -0.81 -0.51 -2.52
N VAL A 113 0.06 0.44 -2.84
CA VAL A 113 1.38 0.20 -3.41
C VAL A 113 2.45 0.68 -2.44
N PHE A 114 3.49 -0.10 -2.26
CA PHE A 114 4.65 0.20 -1.45
C PHE A 114 5.90 0.23 -2.34
N GLN A 115 6.57 1.40 -2.43
CA GLN A 115 7.82 1.54 -3.15
C GLN A 115 8.96 1.78 -2.17
N ALA A 116 10.04 1.02 -2.30
CA ALA A 116 11.14 1.06 -1.35
C ALA A 116 12.49 0.74 -2.02
N THR A 117 13.54 1.33 -1.47
CA THR A 117 14.93 1.10 -1.87
C THR A 117 15.69 0.33 -0.79
N ALA A 118 16.48 -0.64 -1.22
CA ALA A 118 17.33 -1.45 -0.35
C ALA A 118 18.65 -0.74 -0.07
N THR A 119 18.98 -0.49 1.20
CA THR A 119 20.27 0.06 1.64
C THR A 119 21.27 -1.02 2.07
N ARG A 120 20.85 -2.27 2.08
CA ARG A 120 21.64 -3.49 2.33
C ARG A 120 21.06 -4.61 1.46
N PRO A 121 21.82 -5.67 1.12
CA PRO A 121 21.25 -6.84 0.49
C PRO A 121 20.14 -7.41 1.38
N ILE A 122 18.96 -7.64 0.79
CA ILE A 122 17.78 -8.13 1.52
C ILE A 122 17.05 -9.19 0.72
N GLU A 123 16.62 -10.23 1.42
CA GLU A 123 15.65 -11.19 0.93
C GLU A 123 14.30 -10.94 1.63
N ILE A 124 13.26 -10.76 0.85
CA ILE A 124 11.87 -10.65 1.28
C ILE A 124 11.16 -11.91 0.85
N LYS A 125 10.48 -12.57 1.78
CA LYS A 125 9.66 -13.75 1.52
C LYS A 125 8.18 -13.38 1.47
N PHE A 126 7.40 -14.20 0.78
CA PHE A 126 5.95 -14.14 0.84
C PHE A 126 5.48 -14.08 2.30
N ASN A 127 4.54 -13.19 2.57
CA ASN A 127 3.97 -12.92 3.91
C ASN A 127 4.94 -12.28 4.93
N ASP A 128 6.15 -11.87 4.54
CA ASP A 128 7.01 -11.03 5.38
C ASP A 128 6.37 -9.66 5.63
N ARG A 129 6.45 -9.18 6.86
CA ARG A 129 6.00 -7.83 7.24
C ARG A 129 6.99 -6.80 6.73
N ILE A 130 6.58 -5.95 5.78
CA ILE A 130 7.47 -5.01 5.07
C ILE A 130 7.24 -3.55 5.42
N CYS A 131 6.02 -3.14 5.68
CA CYS A 131 5.66 -1.80 6.10
C CYS A 131 4.51 -1.84 7.11
N GLN A 132 4.13 -0.68 7.65
CA GLN A 132 3.00 -0.56 8.56
C GLN A 132 2.12 0.62 8.18
N GLY A 133 0.82 0.50 8.41
CA GLY A 133 -0.15 1.56 8.20
C GLY A 133 -0.76 2.02 9.51
N ILE A 134 -0.95 3.32 9.66
CA ILE A 134 -1.60 3.93 10.82
C ILE A 134 -2.71 4.84 10.32
N PHE A 135 -3.91 4.71 10.88
CA PHE A 135 -5.01 5.63 10.59
C PHE A 135 -4.87 6.91 11.43
N HIS A 136 -5.05 8.05 10.78
CA HIS A 136 -5.00 9.37 11.40
C HIS A 136 -6.27 10.14 11.08
N TYR A 137 -6.72 10.99 12.01
CA TYR A 137 -7.68 12.02 11.71
C TYR A 137 -7.01 13.20 11.04
N VAL A 138 -7.69 13.82 10.07
CA VAL A 138 -7.24 15.01 9.35
C VAL A 138 -8.20 16.17 9.59
N ALA A 139 -7.65 17.37 9.70
CA ALA A 139 -8.44 18.60 9.71
C ALA A 139 -8.41 19.23 8.32
N PHE A 140 -9.54 19.74 7.87
CA PHE A 140 -9.66 20.48 6.63
C PHE A 140 -9.76 21.98 6.92
N VAL A 141 -9.29 22.80 5.98
CA VAL A 141 -9.45 24.26 6.05
C VAL A 141 -10.87 24.63 5.63
N ASP A 142 -11.52 25.54 6.35
CA ASP A 142 -12.86 25.99 6.02
C ASP A 142 -12.91 26.59 4.61
N GLY A 143 -13.85 26.11 3.81
CA GLY A 143 -14.08 26.62 2.44
C GLY A 143 -13.12 26.10 1.37
N ASP A 144 -12.21 25.18 1.68
CA ASP A 144 -11.28 24.57 0.72
C ASP A 144 -11.87 23.42 -0.09
N GLY A 145 -13.11 23.04 0.18
CA GLY A 145 -13.76 21.91 -0.48
C GLY A 145 -13.75 22.05 -2.00
N PRO A 146 -13.56 20.96 -2.75
CA PRO A 146 -13.52 21.00 -4.21
C PRO A 146 -14.80 21.69 -4.74
N LYS A 147 -14.64 22.75 -5.55
CA LYS A 147 -15.70 23.61 -6.07
C LYS A 147 -16.78 22.89 -6.90
N ALA A 148 -16.64 21.61 -7.11
CA ALA A 148 -17.62 20.76 -7.76
C ALA A 148 -17.61 19.37 -7.11
N LYS A 149 -18.33 19.20 -6.01
CA LYS A 149 -18.81 17.86 -5.64
C LYS A 149 -19.78 17.37 -6.73
N LYS A 150 -19.26 16.88 -7.84
CA LYS A 150 -20.02 15.90 -8.63
C LYS A 150 -20.12 14.67 -7.76
N LYS A 151 -21.22 14.54 -7.03
CA LYS A 151 -21.60 13.34 -6.29
C LYS A 151 -21.26 12.12 -7.16
N GLY A 152 -20.42 11.21 -6.67
CA GLY A 152 -20.17 9.91 -7.29
C GLY A 152 -18.90 9.77 -8.12
N ARG A 153 -17.96 10.73 -8.16
CA ARG A 153 -16.70 10.51 -8.84
C ARG A 153 -15.70 9.80 -7.90
N LYS A 154 -15.70 8.47 -7.92
CA LYS A 154 -14.61 7.69 -7.30
C LYS A 154 -13.29 8.07 -8.00
N ARG A 155 -12.24 8.27 -7.22
CA ARG A 155 -10.88 8.51 -7.73
C ARG A 155 -10.46 7.36 -8.66
N VAL A 156 -10.16 7.66 -9.92
CA VAL A 156 -9.84 6.66 -10.96
C VAL A 156 -8.34 6.48 -11.15
N GLY A 157 -7.51 7.33 -10.54
CA GLY A 157 -6.06 7.34 -10.69
C GLY A 157 -5.28 6.83 -9.49
N GLY A 158 -4.02 6.43 -9.72
CA GLY A 158 -3.05 6.01 -8.71
C GLY A 158 -1.91 7.04 -8.55
N ILE A 159 -0.66 6.57 -8.41
CA ILE A 159 0.54 7.41 -8.32
C ILE A 159 0.61 8.35 -9.53
N GLY A 160 0.71 9.66 -9.30
CA GLY A 160 0.80 10.69 -10.35
C GLY A 160 -0.52 11.05 -11.05
N SER A 161 -1.69 10.60 -10.58
CA SER A 161 -2.97 10.82 -11.26
C SER A 161 -3.62 12.18 -11.00
N THR A 162 -3.06 12.99 -10.11
CA THR A 162 -3.56 14.35 -9.80
C THR A 162 -3.01 15.42 -10.73
N GLY A 163 -2.21 15.03 -11.73
CA GLY A 163 -1.67 15.93 -12.76
C GLY A 163 -0.40 16.67 -12.29
N GLU A 164 0.50 16.93 -13.25
CA GLU A 164 1.50 17.98 -13.18
C GLU A 164 0.93 19.13 -14.00
N GLU A 165 0.37 20.14 -13.35
CA GLU A 165 0.16 21.48 -13.91
C GLU A 165 0.96 22.47 -13.11
#